data_57ba7085ffd409e17bdb22086c274456
#
_entry.id   57ba7085ffd409e17bdb22086c274456
#
_cell.length_a   1.000
_cell.length_b   1.000
_cell.length_c   1.000
_cell.angle_alpha   90.00
_cell.angle_beta   90.00
_cell.angle_gamma   90.00
#
_symmetry.space_group_name_H-M   'P 1'
#
loop_
_entity.id
_entity.type
_entity.pdbx_description
1 polymer ?
#
loop_
_entity_poly.entity_id
_entity_poly.type
_entity_poly.pdbx_seq_one_letter_code
_entity_poly.pdbx_strand_id
1 'polypeptide(L)'
;MSSTPRSRHLRAILFMLVAATCWSSGGYLVRQLSIVDAWAIVFWRSLFMTLFVAGVLGVMHRGRTLRAIRDAGAPGLFAGIFLAGTFFFYIGSLTRTTVANTNVLMSVSPFLAALAARWILREPVPVRTWIAMAAAFAGIVAMFAQSLDAGRLTGNLLALGVSVCFAAQLTVLRKFHAVVDMLPQVFVAGALSLVVAALLAPTLAVTTRDVAILAVMGCAQLGIGCLLATAASKDLRATELGLLALLEPILGPVWVWVLMNDVPGNATLIGGVVVLTAVFANELFAAYRARGATARVAA
;
A
#
# COMPACT_ATOMS: atom_id res chain seq x y z
N MET A 1 -29.57 10.63 -14.62
CA MET A 1 -30.05 10.02 -13.37
C MET A 1 -29.13 10.45 -12.25
N SER A 2 -29.54 11.37 -11.38
CA SER A 2 -28.75 11.86 -10.25
C SER A 2 -28.71 10.75 -9.18
N SER A 3 -27.54 10.15 -8.99
CA SER A 3 -27.32 9.16 -7.94
C SER A 3 -27.53 9.82 -6.55
N THR A 4 -28.30 9.17 -5.67
CA THR A 4 -28.49 9.66 -4.30
C THR A 4 -27.17 9.66 -3.54
N PRO A 5 -26.99 10.52 -2.52
CA PRO A 5 -25.76 10.53 -1.70
C PRO A 5 -25.40 9.14 -1.14
N ARG A 6 -26.41 8.37 -0.74
CA ARG A 6 -26.25 7.00 -0.24
C ARG A 6 -25.72 6.03 -1.30
N SER A 7 -26.18 6.15 -2.56
CA SER A 7 -25.71 5.27 -3.65
C SER A 7 -24.26 5.60 -4.06
N ARG A 8 -23.84 6.86 -4.00
CA ARG A 8 -22.45 7.28 -4.22
C ARG A 8 -21.51 6.72 -3.14
N HIS A 9 -21.90 6.84 -1.88
CA HIS A 9 -21.13 6.30 -0.76
C HIS A 9 -20.97 4.77 -0.84
N LEU A 10 -22.05 4.02 -1.15
CA LEU A 10 -21.99 2.56 -1.33
C LEU A 10 -21.09 2.17 -2.51
N ARG A 11 -21.18 2.88 -3.62
CA ARG A 11 -20.31 2.67 -4.78
C ARG A 11 -18.82 2.91 -4.45
N ALA A 12 -18.53 3.94 -3.65
CA ALA A 12 -17.17 4.23 -3.21
C ALA A 12 -16.62 3.14 -2.29
N ILE A 13 -17.45 2.58 -1.38
CA ILE A 13 -17.08 1.39 -0.59
C ILE A 13 -16.73 0.21 -1.50
N LEU A 14 -17.57 -0.09 -2.49
CA LEU A 14 -17.31 -1.18 -3.45
C LEU A 14 -16.01 -0.95 -4.23
N PHE A 15 -15.74 0.26 -4.68
CA PHE A 15 -14.48 0.60 -5.35
C PHE A 15 -13.28 0.35 -4.46
N MET A 16 -13.35 0.74 -3.18
CA MET A 16 -12.23 0.53 -2.25
C MET A 16 -12.05 -0.95 -1.90
N LEU A 17 -13.15 -1.73 -1.78
CA LEU A 17 -13.06 -3.19 -1.59
C LEU A 17 -12.38 -3.88 -2.77
N VAL A 18 -12.75 -3.51 -4.01
CA VAL A 18 -12.10 -4.05 -5.21
C VAL A 18 -10.63 -3.61 -5.27
N ALA A 19 -10.32 -2.36 -4.93
CA ALA A 19 -8.94 -1.86 -4.87
C ALA A 19 -8.08 -2.67 -3.89
N ALA A 20 -8.58 -2.88 -2.66
CA ALA A 20 -7.90 -3.67 -1.64
C ALA A 20 -7.70 -5.14 -2.07
N THR A 21 -8.71 -5.73 -2.75
CA THR A 21 -8.60 -7.07 -3.32
C THR A 21 -7.54 -7.13 -4.44
N CYS A 22 -7.50 -6.12 -5.33
CA CYS A 22 -6.45 -6.02 -6.34
C CYS A 22 -5.06 -5.95 -5.69
N TRP A 23 -4.86 -5.06 -4.72
CA TRP A 23 -3.56 -4.90 -4.06
C TRP A 23 -3.13 -6.16 -3.32
N SER A 24 -4.04 -6.82 -2.62
CA SER A 24 -3.75 -8.04 -1.86
C SER A 24 -3.26 -9.21 -2.71
N SER A 25 -3.59 -9.24 -4.00
CA SER A 25 -3.15 -10.31 -4.92
C SER A 25 -1.64 -10.27 -5.24
N GLY A 26 -0.94 -9.18 -4.90
CA GLY A 26 0.46 -8.98 -5.27
C GLY A 26 1.39 -10.07 -4.78
N GLY A 27 1.25 -10.51 -3.54
CA GLY A 27 2.06 -11.59 -2.97
C GLY A 27 1.87 -12.93 -3.69
N TYR A 28 0.62 -13.28 -4.01
CA TYR A 28 0.30 -14.48 -4.79
C TYR A 28 0.90 -14.41 -6.21
N LEU A 29 0.73 -13.29 -6.90
CA LEU A 29 1.24 -13.10 -8.26
C LEU A 29 2.78 -13.19 -8.32
N VAL A 30 3.49 -12.59 -7.34
CA VAL A 30 4.96 -12.73 -7.25
C VAL A 30 5.39 -14.19 -7.08
N ARG A 31 4.65 -14.99 -6.31
CA ARG A 31 4.94 -16.42 -6.13
C ARG A 31 4.69 -17.26 -7.39
N GLN A 32 3.93 -16.76 -8.35
CA GLN A 32 3.70 -17.43 -9.64
C GLN A 32 4.81 -17.18 -10.67
N LEU A 33 5.71 -16.20 -10.42
CA LEU A 33 6.79 -15.86 -11.33
C LEU A 33 7.90 -16.93 -11.28
N SER A 34 8.47 -17.23 -12.43
CA SER A 34 9.68 -18.06 -12.54
C SER A 34 10.97 -17.26 -12.29
N ILE A 35 10.88 -15.93 -12.41
CA ILE A 35 11.99 -15.01 -12.17
C ILE A 35 12.13 -14.72 -10.67
N VAL A 36 13.37 -14.73 -10.17
CA VAL A 36 13.71 -14.48 -8.75
C VAL A 36 14.29 -13.08 -8.53
N ASP A 37 14.81 -12.45 -9.58
CA ASP A 37 15.44 -11.13 -9.48
C ASP A 37 14.40 -10.03 -9.18
N ALA A 38 14.54 -9.40 -8.00
CA ALA A 38 13.61 -8.38 -7.53
C ALA A 38 13.59 -7.14 -8.44
N TRP A 39 14.73 -6.75 -9.02
CA TRP A 39 14.82 -5.57 -9.87
C TRP A 39 14.13 -5.77 -11.21
N ALA A 40 14.29 -6.97 -11.81
CA ALA A 40 13.56 -7.29 -13.03
C ALA A 40 12.04 -7.34 -12.81
N ILE A 41 11.57 -7.86 -11.66
CA ILE A 41 10.15 -7.82 -11.28
C ILE A 41 9.67 -6.37 -11.17
N VAL A 42 10.42 -5.52 -10.45
CA VAL A 42 10.08 -4.10 -10.32
C VAL A 42 10.07 -3.39 -11.67
N PHE A 43 11.05 -3.66 -12.54
CA PHE A 43 11.14 -3.06 -13.88
C PHE A 43 9.87 -3.33 -14.69
N TRP A 44 9.55 -4.59 -14.94
CA TRP A 44 8.44 -4.98 -15.80
C TRP A 44 7.09 -4.56 -15.22
N ARG A 45 6.88 -4.77 -13.93
CA ARG A 45 5.66 -4.33 -13.25
C ARG A 45 5.48 -2.81 -13.35
N SER A 46 6.55 -2.04 -13.11
CA SER A 46 6.50 -0.57 -13.19
C SER A 46 6.32 -0.08 -14.62
N LEU A 47 6.87 -0.77 -15.62
CA LEU A 47 6.65 -0.47 -17.03
C LEU A 47 5.15 -0.53 -17.37
N PHE A 48 4.51 -1.68 -17.09
CA PHE A 48 3.09 -1.85 -17.40
C PHE A 48 2.20 -0.90 -16.60
N MET A 49 2.51 -0.68 -15.31
CA MET A 49 1.79 0.28 -14.48
C MET A 49 1.91 1.71 -15.03
N THR A 50 3.13 2.14 -15.38
CA THR A 50 3.38 3.49 -15.90
C THR A 50 2.65 3.72 -17.21
N LEU A 51 2.69 2.75 -18.13
CA LEU A 51 1.97 2.81 -19.40
C LEU A 51 0.46 2.88 -19.19
N PHE A 52 -0.08 2.05 -18.28
CA PHE A 52 -1.50 2.05 -17.95
C PHE A 52 -1.93 3.39 -17.36
N VAL A 53 -1.22 3.90 -16.36
CA VAL A 53 -1.53 5.18 -15.70
C VAL A 53 -1.36 6.35 -16.65
N ALA A 54 -0.33 6.34 -17.51
CA ALA A 54 -0.16 7.34 -18.56
C ALA A 54 -1.36 7.37 -19.51
N GLY A 55 -1.84 6.20 -19.94
CA GLY A 55 -3.06 6.09 -20.76
C GLY A 55 -4.28 6.66 -20.07
N VAL A 56 -4.52 6.28 -18.80
CA VAL A 56 -5.64 6.80 -17.99
C VAL A 56 -5.55 8.32 -17.83
N LEU A 57 -4.39 8.85 -17.46
CA LEU A 57 -4.16 10.30 -17.34
C LEU A 57 -4.37 11.02 -18.68
N GLY A 58 -3.91 10.41 -19.79
CA GLY A 58 -4.09 10.94 -21.14
C GLY A 58 -5.57 11.10 -21.51
N VAL A 59 -6.38 10.09 -21.20
CA VAL A 59 -7.84 10.13 -21.43
C VAL A 59 -8.51 11.13 -20.49
N MET A 60 -8.21 11.10 -19.18
CA MET A 60 -8.84 11.98 -18.19
C MET A 60 -8.51 13.45 -18.41
N HIS A 61 -7.29 13.77 -18.79
CA HIS A 61 -6.82 15.14 -18.99
C HIS A 61 -6.77 15.56 -20.47
N ARG A 62 -7.43 14.82 -21.36
CA ARG A 62 -7.49 15.11 -22.80
C ARG A 62 -6.12 15.35 -23.43
N GLY A 63 -5.15 14.47 -23.15
CA GLY A 63 -3.79 14.56 -23.65
C GLY A 63 -2.84 15.51 -22.87
N ARG A 64 -3.31 16.16 -21.81
CA ARG A 64 -2.49 17.08 -20.98
C ARG A 64 -1.85 16.39 -19.78
N THR A 65 -1.36 15.16 -19.95
CA THR A 65 -0.78 14.33 -18.87
C THR A 65 0.39 15.04 -18.16
N LEU A 66 1.30 15.65 -18.91
CA LEU A 66 2.43 16.41 -18.33
C LEU A 66 1.96 17.58 -17.45
N ARG A 67 0.86 18.23 -17.83
CA ARG A 67 0.28 19.31 -17.03
C ARG A 67 -0.27 18.76 -15.70
N ALA A 68 -0.99 17.65 -15.73
CA ALA A 68 -1.51 17.02 -14.50
C ALA A 68 -0.37 16.61 -13.54
N ILE A 69 0.74 16.09 -14.08
CA ILE A 69 1.93 15.75 -13.27
C ILE A 69 2.58 17.01 -12.70
N ARG A 70 2.70 18.08 -13.51
CA ARG A 70 3.27 19.35 -13.07
C ARG A 70 2.38 20.07 -12.03
N ASP A 71 1.08 19.99 -12.18
CA ASP A 71 0.09 20.58 -11.27
C ASP A 71 0.09 19.88 -9.90
N ALA A 72 0.52 18.60 -9.83
CA ALA A 72 0.76 17.89 -8.57
C ALA A 72 1.94 18.50 -7.77
N GLY A 73 2.83 19.24 -8.42
CA GLY A 73 3.91 20.01 -7.83
C GLY A 73 4.91 19.20 -7.00
N ALA A 74 5.68 19.90 -6.15
CA ALA A 74 6.66 19.26 -5.27
C ALA A 74 6.05 18.23 -4.32
N PRO A 75 4.87 18.42 -3.70
CA PRO A 75 4.25 17.41 -2.86
C PRO A 75 3.96 16.11 -3.60
N GLY A 76 3.44 16.18 -4.83
CA GLY A 76 3.18 15.01 -5.66
C GLY A 76 4.46 14.28 -6.06
N LEU A 77 5.54 15.03 -6.35
CA LEU A 77 6.85 14.46 -6.66
C LEU A 77 7.44 13.71 -5.46
N PHE A 78 7.49 14.34 -4.27
CA PHE A 78 8.01 13.69 -3.06
C PHE A 78 7.16 12.49 -2.67
N ALA A 79 5.83 12.60 -2.74
CA ALA A 79 4.94 11.47 -2.50
C ALA A 79 5.19 10.32 -3.48
N GLY A 80 5.45 10.63 -4.76
CA GLY A 80 5.83 9.66 -5.78
C GLY A 80 7.18 8.98 -5.50
N ILE A 81 8.18 9.72 -5.01
CA ILE A 81 9.50 9.16 -4.62
C ILE A 81 9.32 8.16 -3.47
N PHE A 82 8.58 8.51 -2.42
CA PHE A 82 8.32 7.59 -1.31
C PHE A 82 7.49 6.38 -1.75
N LEU A 83 6.53 6.58 -2.63
CA LEU A 83 5.75 5.49 -3.21
C LEU A 83 6.64 4.54 -4.05
N ALA A 84 7.61 5.07 -4.81
CA ALA A 84 8.62 4.24 -5.49
C ALA A 84 9.42 3.41 -4.48
N GLY A 85 9.81 4.00 -3.35
CA GLY A 85 10.45 3.28 -2.25
C GLY A 85 9.60 2.10 -1.75
N THR A 86 8.28 2.26 -1.63
CA THR A 86 7.40 1.14 -1.26
C THR A 86 7.47 0.01 -2.28
N PHE A 87 7.58 0.30 -3.56
CA PHE A 87 7.65 -0.72 -4.61
C PHE A 87 8.95 -1.54 -4.53
N PHE A 88 10.09 -0.89 -4.30
CA PHE A 88 11.37 -1.57 -4.12
C PHE A 88 11.36 -2.45 -2.88
N PHE A 89 10.99 -1.88 -1.75
CA PHE A 89 10.97 -2.60 -0.47
C PHE A 89 9.95 -3.74 -0.47
N TYR A 90 8.78 -3.57 -1.08
CA TYR A 90 7.74 -4.60 -1.15
C TYR A 90 8.20 -5.81 -1.95
N ILE A 91 8.67 -5.62 -3.18
CA ILE A 91 9.17 -6.73 -4.00
C ILE A 91 10.43 -7.34 -3.38
N GLY A 92 11.36 -6.51 -2.89
CA GLY A 92 12.53 -6.96 -2.17
C GLY A 92 12.22 -7.80 -0.94
N SER A 93 11.13 -7.50 -0.23
CA SER A 93 10.63 -8.29 0.89
C SER A 93 10.04 -9.62 0.42
N LEU A 94 9.12 -9.60 -0.55
CA LEU A 94 8.44 -10.78 -1.07
C LEU A 94 9.40 -11.85 -1.65
N THR A 95 10.55 -11.42 -2.15
CA THR A 95 11.59 -12.34 -2.65
C THR A 95 12.48 -12.92 -1.54
N ARG A 96 12.39 -12.43 -0.29
CA ARG A 96 13.28 -12.81 0.82
C ARG A 96 12.57 -13.28 2.09
N THR A 97 11.25 -13.08 2.20
CA THR A 97 10.45 -13.57 3.33
C THR A 97 9.08 -14.05 2.87
N THR A 98 8.20 -14.43 3.80
CA THR A 98 6.84 -14.89 3.46
C THR A 98 5.93 -13.71 3.14
N VAL A 99 4.89 -13.97 2.33
CA VAL A 99 3.84 -12.97 2.03
C VAL A 99 3.13 -12.54 3.32
N ALA A 100 2.92 -13.47 4.25
CA ALA A 100 2.31 -13.17 5.54
C ALA A 100 3.16 -12.20 6.36
N ASN A 101 4.47 -12.45 6.50
CA ASN A 101 5.38 -11.53 7.20
C ASN A 101 5.40 -10.14 6.54
N THR A 102 5.52 -10.09 5.20
CA THR A 102 5.53 -8.83 4.46
C THR A 102 4.27 -8.03 4.75
N ASN A 103 3.09 -8.63 4.60
CA ASN A 103 1.81 -7.94 4.74
C ASN A 103 1.51 -7.52 6.19
N VAL A 104 1.85 -8.35 7.18
CA VAL A 104 1.67 -7.97 8.58
C VAL A 104 2.62 -6.83 8.96
N LEU A 105 3.90 -6.90 8.57
CA LEU A 105 4.86 -5.85 8.90
C LEU A 105 4.54 -4.52 8.19
N MET A 106 4.07 -4.54 6.96
CA MET A 106 3.65 -3.31 6.29
C MET A 106 2.36 -2.71 6.88
N SER A 107 1.52 -3.50 7.57
CA SER A 107 0.30 -3.00 8.22
C SER A 107 0.55 -2.05 9.39
N VAL A 108 1.79 -1.92 9.89
CA VAL A 108 2.14 -0.93 10.92
C VAL A 108 2.32 0.49 10.38
N SER A 109 2.20 0.69 9.07
CA SER A 109 2.32 2.00 8.41
C SER A 109 1.49 3.11 9.07
N PRO A 110 0.24 2.91 9.51
CA PRO A 110 -0.53 3.94 10.19
C PRO A 110 0.11 4.41 11.51
N PHE A 111 0.77 3.51 12.23
CA PHE A 111 1.47 3.87 13.46
C PHE A 111 2.70 4.73 13.17
N LEU A 112 3.48 4.36 12.17
CA LEU A 112 4.62 5.17 11.74
C LEU A 112 4.18 6.53 11.20
N ALA A 113 3.06 6.59 10.50
CA ALA A 113 2.46 7.85 10.05
C ALA A 113 2.00 8.72 11.24
N ALA A 114 1.41 8.13 12.29
CA ALA A 114 1.05 8.85 13.51
C ALA A 114 2.29 9.39 14.24
N LEU A 115 3.36 8.60 14.30
CA LEU A 115 4.63 9.01 14.91
C LEU A 115 5.28 10.16 14.12
N ALA A 116 5.31 10.07 12.78
CA ALA A 116 5.81 11.13 11.92
C ALA A 116 4.97 12.41 12.05
N ALA A 117 3.64 12.29 12.13
CA ALA A 117 2.75 13.43 12.38
C ALA A 117 3.06 14.09 13.75
N ARG A 118 3.34 13.31 14.79
CA ARG A 118 3.73 13.83 16.11
C ARG A 118 5.01 14.66 16.07
N TRP A 119 6.01 14.20 15.35
CA TRP A 119 7.33 14.84 15.33
C TRP A 119 7.43 15.93 14.27
N ILE A 120 6.86 15.73 13.07
CA ILE A 120 7.00 16.64 11.93
C ILE A 120 5.87 17.69 11.91
N LEU A 121 4.62 17.27 12.19
CA LEU A 121 3.46 18.12 12.16
C LEU A 121 3.08 18.64 13.55
N ARG A 122 3.72 18.13 14.61
CA ARG A 122 3.45 18.44 16.02
C ARG A 122 2.00 18.12 16.46
N GLU A 123 1.37 17.18 15.78
CA GLU A 123 0.02 16.72 16.11
C GLU A 123 0.04 15.83 17.36
N PRO A 124 -0.92 15.96 18.30
CA PRO A 124 -0.99 15.09 19.47
C PRO A 124 -1.41 13.66 19.08
N VAL A 125 -0.63 12.66 19.52
CA VAL A 125 -0.98 11.24 19.35
C VAL A 125 -1.77 10.79 20.57
N PRO A 126 -2.98 10.27 20.42
CA PRO A 126 -3.80 9.77 21.53
C PRO A 126 -3.13 8.61 22.28
N VAL A 127 -3.32 8.53 23.61
CA VAL A 127 -2.75 7.46 24.46
C VAL A 127 -3.10 6.07 23.94
N ARG A 128 -4.32 5.87 23.46
CA ARG A 128 -4.77 4.60 22.85
C ARG A 128 -3.88 4.15 21.69
N THR A 129 -3.42 5.10 20.85
CA THR A 129 -2.52 4.81 19.74
C THR A 129 -1.15 4.36 20.24
N TRP A 130 -0.65 4.93 21.34
CA TRP A 130 0.57 4.45 21.99
C TRP A 130 0.42 3.02 22.52
N ILE A 131 -0.70 2.68 23.14
CA ILE A 131 -1.00 1.32 23.61
C ILE A 131 -1.05 0.35 22.41
N ALA A 132 -1.73 0.73 21.32
CA ALA A 132 -1.80 -0.09 20.11
C ALA A 132 -0.42 -0.26 19.45
N MET A 133 0.43 0.79 19.43
CA MET A 133 1.82 0.70 18.98
C MET A 133 2.64 -0.28 19.80
N ALA A 134 2.52 -0.23 21.14
CA ALA A 134 3.24 -1.16 22.03
C ALA A 134 2.79 -2.61 21.80
N ALA A 135 1.50 -2.87 21.64
CA ALA A 135 0.97 -4.19 21.32
C ALA A 135 1.46 -4.68 19.94
N ALA A 136 1.41 -3.83 18.92
CA ALA A 136 1.92 -4.17 17.59
C ALA A 136 3.42 -4.46 17.61
N PHE A 137 4.20 -3.69 18.37
CA PHE A 137 5.64 -3.92 18.53
C PHE A 137 5.94 -5.28 19.16
N ALA A 138 5.18 -5.67 20.19
CA ALA A 138 5.31 -7.00 20.78
C ALA A 138 5.02 -8.12 19.79
N GLY A 139 3.98 -7.97 18.94
CA GLY A 139 3.67 -8.90 17.85
C GLY A 139 4.79 -8.99 16.81
N ILE A 140 5.37 -7.86 16.43
CA ILE A 140 6.52 -7.80 15.51
C ILE A 140 7.72 -8.53 16.10
N VAL A 141 8.07 -8.30 17.37
CA VAL A 141 9.18 -8.97 18.05
C VAL A 141 9.00 -10.49 18.02
N ALA A 142 7.78 -10.99 18.29
CA ALA A 142 7.48 -12.40 18.23
C ALA A 142 7.69 -12.99 16.81
N MET A 143 7.30 -12.26 15.76
CA MET A 143 7.53 -12.66 14.36
C MET A 143 9.03 -12.67 14.01
N PHE A 144 9.78 -11.66 14.47
CA PHE A 144 11.22 -11.56 14.19
C PHE A 144 12.02 -12.66 14.87
N ALA A 145 11.68 -13.05 16.10
CA ALA A 145 12.36 -14.11 16.81
C ALA A 145 12.43 -15.42 15.99
N GLN A 146 11.31 -15.81 15.36
CA GLN A 146 11.29 -16.99 14.47
C GLN A 146 11.97 -16.73 13.12
N SER A 147 11.99 -15.49 12.65
CA SER A 147 12.56 -15.14 11.34
C SER A 147 14.10 -15.12 11.36
N LEU A 148 14.72 -14.90 12.50
CA LEU A 148 16.18 -14.96 12.66
C LEU A 148 16.68 -16.39 12.36
N ASP A 149 16.03 -17.39 12.94
CA ASP A 149 16.40 -18.80 12.75
C ASP A 149 16.18 -19.25 11.31
N ALA A 150 15.22 -18.65 10.60
CA ALA A 150 14.87 -18.98 9.22
C ALA A 150 15.66 -18.19 8.16
N GLY A 151 16.62 -17.33 8.54
CA GLY A 151 17.36 -16.47 7.59
C GLY A 151 16.51 -15.39 6.89
N ARG A 152 15.33 -15.07 7.41
CA ARG A 152 14.35 -14.15 6.80
C ARG A 152 14.45 -12.70 7.28
N LEU A 153 15.44 -12.39 8.10
CA LEU A 153 15.58 -11.07 8.72
C LEU A 153 15.61 -9.94 7.68
N THR A 154 16.43 -10.09 6.63
CA THR A 154 16.54 -9.08 5.57
C THR A 154 15.19 -8.79 4.91
N GLY A 155 14.40 -9.83 4.59
CA GLY A 155 13.07 -9.67 4.01
C GLY A 155 12.11 -8.92 4.95
N ASN A 156 12.14 -9.21 6.24
CA ASN A 156 11.32 -8.55 7.24
C ASN A 156 11.73 -7.08 7.44
N LEU A 157 13.03 -6.77 7.43
CA LEU A 157 13.50 -5.37 7.47
C LEU A 157 13.06 -4.59 6.24
N LEU A 158 13.08 -5.21 5.05
CA LEU A 158 12.53 -4.59 3.85
C LEU A 158 11.02 -4.35 3.96
N ALA A 159 10.26 -5.26 4.58
CA ALA A 159 8.83 -5.05 4.84
C ALA A 159 8.58 -3.82 5.73
N LEU A 160 9.39 -3.61 6.76
CA LEU A 160 9.32 -2.38 7.57
C LEU A 160 9.71 -1.14 6.75
N GLY A 161 10.64 -1.27 5.80
CA GLY A 161 10.97 -0.22 4.84
C GLY A 161 9.76 0.25 4.02
N VAL A 162 8.86 -0.67 3.64
CA VAL A 162 7.56 -0.32 3.01
C VAL A 162 6.77 0.60 3.92
N SER A 163 6.63 0.22 5.20
CA SER A 163 5.87 1.00 6.19
C SER A 163 6.44 2.40 6.41
N VAL A 164 7.76 2.52 6.46
CA VAL A 164 8.45 3.82 6.60
C VAL A 164 8.19 4.71 5.39
N CYS A 165 8.36 4.18 4.18
CA CYS A 165 8.11 4.93 2.94
C CYS A 165 6.65 5.37 2.83
N PHE A 166 5.71 4.48 3.13
CA PHE A 166 4.28 4.80 3.09
C PHE A 166 3.90 5.85 4.13
N ALA A 167 4.44 5.76 5.36
CA ALA A 167 4.25 6.77 6.40
C ALA A 167 4.82 8.14 5.98
N ALA A 168 6.01 8.15 5.36
CA ALA A 168 6.62 9.37 4.84
C ALA A 168 5.76 10.00 3.72
N GLN A 169 5.25 9.19 2.78
CA GLN A 169 4.33 9.62 1.73
C GLN A 169 3.09 10.30 2.33
N LEU A 170 2.41 9.65 3.27
CA LEU A 170 1.23 10.21 3.94
C LEU A 170 1.54 11.52 4.68
N THR A 171 2.71 11.58 5.33
CA THR A 171 3.14 12.78 6.06
C THR A 171 3.41 13.96 5.13
N VAL A 172 4.03 13.71 3.97
CA VAL A 172 4.22 14.74 2.93
C VAL A 172 2.88 15.27 2.45
N LEU A 173 1.94 14.38 2.10
CA LEU A 173 0.61 14.79 1.63
C LEU A 173 -0.12 15.63 2.68
N ARG A 174 -0.07 15.25 3.95
CA ARG A 174 -0.67 16.03 5.06
C ARG A 174 0.01 17.38 5.25
N LYS A 175 1.34 17.43 5.27
CA LYS A 175 2.11 18.65 5.48
C LYS A 175 1.79 19.74 4.47
N PHE A 176 1.55 19.36 3.24
CA PHE A 176 1.27 20.31 2.15
C PHE A 176 -0.24 20.52 1.90
N HIS A 177 -1.11 19.97 2.77
CA HIS A 177 -2.58 20.00 2.59
C HIS A 177 -3.00 19.61 1.17
N ALA A 178 -2.23 18.73 0.57
CA ALA A 178 -2.43 18.36 -0.81
C ALA A 178 -3.62 17.41 -0.93
N VAL A 179 -4.73 17.90 -1.48
CA VAL A 179 -5.75 17.02 -2.09
C VAL A 179 -5.13 16.50 -3.38
N VAL A 180 -4.24 15.52 -3.26
CA VAL A 180 -3.48 15.03 -4.41
C VAL A 180 -4.28 13.91 -5.04
N ASP A 181 -4.59 14.09 -6.32
CA ASP A 181 -4.95 12.96 -7.17
C ASP A 181 -3.84 11.92 -7.08
N MET A 182 -4.18 10.68 -6.72
CA MET A 182 -3.19 9.62 -6.56
C MET A 182 -2.50 9.26 -7.88
N LEU A 183 -3.16 9.44 -9.02
CA LEU A 183 -2.67 8.98 -10.32
C LEU A 183 -1.36 9.66 -10.77
N PRO A 184 -1.18 11.00 -10.66
CA PRO A 184 0.10 11.62 -10.98
C PRO A 184 1.26 11.11 -10.13
N GLN A 185 1.07 10.91 -8.81
CA GLN A 185 2.11 10.37 -7.94
C GLN A 185 2.43 8.90 -8.24
N VAL A 186 1.42 8.09 -8.62
CA VAL A 186 1.61 6.70 -9.07
C VAL A 186 2.40 6.66 -10.37
N PHE A 187 2.13 7.59 -11.30
CA PHE A 187 2.92 7.73 -12.52
C PHE A 187 4.39 8.05 -12.21
N VAL A 188 4.63 9.04 -11.35
CA VAL A 188 6.00 9.42 -10.93
C VAL A 188 6.70 8.24 -10.26
N ALA A 189 6.02 7.54 -9.36
CA ALA A 189 6.57 6.35 -8.70
C ALA A 189 6.94 5.26 -9.69
N GLY A 190 6.05 4.98 -10.65
CA GLY A 190 6.29 3.99 -11.69
C GLY A 190 7.45 4.35 -12.59
N ALA A 191 7.49 5.58 -13.10
CA ALA A 191 8.56 6.06 -13.95
C ALA A 191 9.92 6.03 -13.23
N LEU A 192 9.97 6.48 -11.97
CA LEU A 192 11.20 6.42 -11.17
C LEU A 192 11.63 4.97 -10.92
N SER A 193 10.68 4.10 -10.54
CA SER A 193 10.97 2.69 -10.29
C SER A 193 11.45 1.98 -11.55
N LEU A 194 10.86 2.29 -12.70
CA LEU A 194 11.27 1.77 -14.00
C LEU A 194 12.73 2.12 -14.29
N VAL A 195 13.10 3.40 -14.16
CA VAL A 195 14.48 3.87 -14.43
C VAL A 195 15.49 3.25 -13.48
N VAL A 196 15.20 3.30 -12.17
CA VAL A 196 16.12 2.73 -11.15
C VAL A 196 16.28 1.23 -11.33
N ALA A 197 15.18 0.50 -11.57
CA ALA A 197 15.25 -0.94 -11.78
C ALA A 197 15.95 -1.32 -13.08
N ALA A 198 15.80 -0.52 -14.15
CA ALA A 198 16.56 -0.73 -15.40
C ALA A 198 18.09 -0.61 -15.23
N LEU A 199 18.52 0.27 -14.30
CA LEU A 199 19.94 0.47 -14.01
C LEU A 199 20.52 -0.60 -13.08
N LEU A 200 19.70 -1.20 -12.23
CA LEU A 200 20.13 -2.13 -11.17
C LEU A 200 19.84 -3.60 -11.50
N ALA A 201 18.96 -3.88 -12.44
CA ALA A 201 18.65 -5.25 -12.84
C ALA A 201 19.84 -5.86 -13.61
N PRO A 202 20.37 -7.01 -13.17
CA PRO A 202 21.46 -7.70 -13.88
C PRO A 202 21.00 -8.25 -15.23
N THR A 203 19.71 -8.57 -15.36
CA THR A 203 19.07 -9.00 -16.59
C THR A 203 17.59 -8.62 -16.58
N LEU A 204 17.07 -8.31 -17.76
CA LEU A 204 15.64 -8.05 -17.98
C LEU A 204 14.96 -9.20 -18.74
N ALA A 205 15.69 -10.31 -18.95
CA ALA A 205 15.14 -11.48 -19.63
C ALA A 205 14.07 -12.14 -18.78
N VAL A 206 12.88 -12.30 -19.35
CA VAL A 206 11.70 -12.90 -18.70
C VAL A 206 10.98 -13.83 -19.68
N THR A 207 10.29 -14.83 -19.17
CA THR A 207 9.46 -15.70 -20.01
C THR A 207 8.18 -14.96 -20.45
N THR A 208 7.56 -15.41 -21.55
CA THR A 208 6.28 -14.86 -22.00
C THR A 208 5.19 -14.98 -20.92
N ARG A 209 5.21 -16.07 -20.13
CA ARG A 209 4.31 -16.26 -19.01
C ARG A 209 4.55 -15.20 -17.93
N ASP A 210 5.80 -14.94 -17.57
CA ASP A 210 6.13 -13.92 -16.57
C ASP A 210 5.75 -12.52 -17.03
N VAL A 211 5.95 -12.20 -18.31
CA VAL A 211 5.48 -10.92 -18.89
C VAL A 211 3.99 -10.73 -18.69
N ALA A 212 3.18 -11.77 -18.96
CA ALA A 212 1.74 -11.70 -18.76
C ALA A 212 1.35 -11.47 -17.30
N ILE A 213 2.00 -12.19 -16.35
CA ILE A 213 1.77 -12.01 -14.91
C ILE A 213 2.17 -10.60 -14.48
N LEU A 214 3.35 -10.11 -14.92
CA LEU A 214 3.85 -8.78 -14.60
C LEU A 214 2.97 -7.66 -15.21
N ALA A 215 2.37 -7.91 -16.38
CA ALA A 215 1.38 -7.00 -16.95
C ALA A 215 0.11 -6.93 -16.09
N VAL A 216 -0.40 -8.06 -15.62
CA VAL A 216 -1.51 -8.11 -14.65
C VAL A 216 -1.14 -7.38 -13.36
N MET A 217 0.07 -7.58 -12.85
CA MET A 217 0.55 -6.87 -11.64
C MET A 217 0.64 -5.36 -11.85
N GLY A 218 1.14 -4.90 -13.00
CA GLY A 218 1.24 -3.47 -13.30
C GLY A 218 -0.13 -2.84 -13.56
N CYS A 219 -0.92 -3.42 -14.47
CA CYS A 219 -2.18 -2.83 -14.90
C CYS A 219 -3.33 -3.07 -13.92
N ALA A 220 -3.58 -4.32 -13.54
CA ALA A 220 -4.74 -4.66 -12.72
C ALA A 220 -4.47 -4.49 -11.23
N GLN A 221 -3.42 -5.12 -10.71
CA GLN A 221 -3.12 -5.10 -9.28
C GLN A 221 -2.81 -3.69 -8.78
N LEU A 222 -1.91 -2.95 -9.43
CA LEU A 222 -1.57 -1.57 -9.05
C LEU A 222 -2.42 -0.53 -9.78
N GLY A 223 -2.49 -0.57 -11.11
CA GLY A 223 -3.11 0.48 -11.91
C GLY A 223 -4.60 0.63 -11.62
N ILE A 224 -5.39 -0.44 -11.78
CA ILE A 224 -6.83 -0.42 -11.48
C ILE A 224 -7.05 -0.19 -9.99
N GLY A 225 -6.27 -0.82 -9.10
CA GLY A 225 -6.36 -0.62 -7.65
C GLY A 225 -6.23 0.86 -7.28
N CYS A 226 -5.20 1.55 -7.77
CA CYS A 226 -5.00 2.98 -7.52
C CYS A 226 -6.09 3.86 -8.15
N LEU A 227 -6.57 3.51 -9.35
CA LEU A 227 -7.66 4.23 -10.02
C LEU A 227 -8.95 4.16 -9.20
N LEU A 228 -9.32 2.97 -8.73
CA LEU A 228 -10.51 2.76 -7.92
C LEU A 228 -10.40 3.41 -6.54
N ALA A 229 -9.24 3.31 -5.88
CA ALA A 229 -8.99 4.00 -4.61
C ALA A 229 -9.07 5.52 -4.75
N THR A 230 -8.52 6.09 -5.84
CA THR A 230 -8.65 7.51 -6.17
C THR A 230 -10.12 7.90 -6.39
N ALA A 231 -10.89 7.07 -7.09
CA ALA A 231 -12.32 7.33 -7.29
C ALA A 231 -13.09 7.24 -5.96
N ALA A 232 -12.76 6.26 -5.11
CA ALA A 232 -13.39 6.07 -3.80
C ALA A 232 -13.10 7.23 -2.84
N SER A 233 -11.89 7.81 -2.89
CA SER A 233 -11.46 8.89 -1.99
C SER A 233 -12.29 10.19 -2.12
N LYS A 234 -13.04 10.34 -3.22
CA LYS A 234 -13.93 11.50 -3.45
C LYS A 234 -15.20 11.46 -2.60
N ASP A 235 -15.65 10.25 -2.23
CA ASP A 235 -16.92 10.03 -1.53
C ASP A 235 -16.75 9.35 -0.17
N LEU A 236 -15.53 8.89 0.19
CA LEU A 236 -15.19 8.28 1.48
C LEU A 236 -14.29 9.19 2.31
N ARG A 237 -14.46 9.14 3.63
CA ARG A 237 -13.56 9.80 4.58
C ARG A 237 -12.22 9.05 4.67
N ALA A 238 -11.15 9.77 5.01
CA ALA A 238 -9.82 9.16 5.16
C ALA A 238 -9.79 7.97 6.14
N THR A 239 -10.57 8.05 7.23
CA THR A 239 -10.72 6.96 8.20
C THR A 239 -11.43 5.72 7.63
N GLU A 240 -12.41 5.90 6.74
CA GLU A 240 -13.11 4.80 6.08
C GLU A 240 -12.21 4.14 5.04
N LEU A 241 -11.45 4.95 4.28
CA LEU A 241 -10.43 4.45 3.35
C LEU A 241 -9.37 3.63 4.09
N GLY A 242 -8.85 4.14 5.22
CA GLY A 242 -7.86 3.43 6.03
C GLY A 242 -8.36 2.09 6.54
N LEU A 243 -9.60 2.03 7.08
CA LEU A 243 -10.21 0.78 7.53
C LEU A 243 -10.37 -0.24 6.40
N LEU A 244 -10.84 0.20 5.22
CA LEU A 244 -11.02 -0.69 4.08
C LEU A 244 -9.68 -1.16 3.50
N ALA A 245 -8.64 -0.32 3.56
CA ALA A 245 -7.29 -0.70 3.13
C ALA A 245 -6.67 -1.80 4.00
N LEU A 246 -7.11 -1.97 5.27
CA LEU A 246 -6.66 -3.06 6.14
C LEU A 246 -7.08 -4.46 5.64
N LEU A 247 -7.97 -4.54 4.67
CA LEU A 247 -8.27 -5.81 4.00
C LEU A 247 -7.07 -6.34 3.20
N GLU A 248 -6.21 -5.48 2.67
CA GLU A 248 -5.03 -5.88 1.91
C GLU A 248 -4.08 -6.79 2.71
N PRO A 249 -3.58 -6.41 3.90
CA PRO A 249 -2.69 -7.27 4.69
C PRO A 249 -3.36 -8.54 5.22
N ILE A 250 -4.69 -8.58 5.29
CA ILE A 250 -5.44 -9.78 5.68
C ILE A 250 -5.60 -10.72 4.49
N LEU A 251 -6.06 -10.22 3.35
CA LEU A 251 -6.32 -11.03 2.16
C LEU A 251 -5.05 -11.55 1.51
N GLY A 252 -3.92 -10.81 1.59
CA GLY A 252 -2.66 -11.21 0.98
C GLY A 252 -2.18 -12.60 1.41
N PRO A 253 -1.99 -12.88 2.70
CA PRO A 253 -1.69 -14.23 3.20
C PRO A 253 -2.76 -15.26 2.86
N VAL A 254 -4.04 -14.88 2.88
CA VAL A 254 -5.16 -15.79 2.56
C VAL A 254 -5.05 -16.31 1.13
N TRP A 255 -4.72 -15.47 0.15
CA TRP A 255 -4.50 -15.92 -1.23
C TRP A 255 -3.43 -16.99 -1.35
N VAL A 256 -2.29 -16.78 -0.70
CA VAL A 256 -1.17 -17.73 -0.75
C VAL A 256 -1.49 -19.01 0.02
N TRP A 257 -2.13 -18.88 1.17
CA TRP A 257 -2.56 -20.03 1.96
C TRP A 257 -3.56 -20.92 1.21
N VAL A 258 -4.64 -20.31 0.68
CA VAL A 258 -5.74 -21.05 0.03
C VAL A 258 -5.34 -21.59 -1.34
N LEU A 259 -4.57 -20.83 -2.12
CA LEU A 259 -4.26 -21.18 -3.51
C LEU A 259 -2.94 -21.96 -3.66
N MET A 260 -2.02 -21.86 -2.70
CA MET A 260 -0.70 -22.49 -2.76
C MET A 260 -0.41 -23.43 -1.58
N ASN A 261 -1.33 -23.57 -0.63
CA ASN A 261 -1.13 -24.35 0.60
C ASN A 261 0.12 -23.92 1.43
N ASP A 262 0.58 -22.68 1.26
CA ASP A 262 1.69 -22.10 2.03
C ASP A 262 1.16 -21.56 3.35
N VAL A 263 1.15 -22.41 4.38
CA VAL A 263 0.62 -22.09 5.71
C VAL A 263 1.61 -21.20 6.46
N PRO A 264 1.18 -20.03 6.96
CA PRO A 264 2.05 -19.18 7.78
C PRO A 264 2.50 -19.91 9.05
N GLY A 265 3.77 -19.69 9.45
CA GLY A 265 4.29 -20.27 10.70
C GLY A 265 3.57 -19.73 11.94
N ASN A 266 3.58 -20.49 13.04
CA ASN A 266 2.85 -20.17 14.28
C ASN A 266 3.19 -18.77 14.83
N ALA A 267 4.46 -18.36 14.85
CA ALA A 267 4.84 -17.03 15.31
C ALA A 267 4.30 -15.91 14.39
N THR A 268 4.26 -16.17 13.07
CA THR A 268 3.63 -15.24 12.11
C THR A 268 2.13 -15.13 12.34
N LEU A 269 1.44 -16.25 12.63
CA LEU A 269 0.01 -16.25 12.93
C LEU A 269 -0.28 -15.50 14.24
N ILE A 270 0.43 -15.83 15.33
CA ILE A 270 0.21 -15.21 16.65
C ILE A 270 0.58 -13.71 16.59
N GLY A 271 1.78 -13.39 16.14
CA GLY A 271 2.25 -12.01 16.04
C GLY A 271 1.41 -11.20 15.05
N GLY A 272 1.02 -11.82 13.93
CA GLY A 272 0.14 -11.22 12.92
C GLY A 272 -1.23 -10.87 13.47
N VAL A 273 -1.88 -11.76 14.22
CA VAL A 273 -3.17 -11.51 14.88
C VAL A 273 -3.03 -10.33 15.85
N VAL A 274 -1.97 -10.30 16.67
CA VAL A 274 -1.73 -9.19 17.61
C VAL A 274 -1.56 -7.86 16.88
N VAL A 275 -0.71 -7.81 15.84
CA VAL A 275 -0.48 -6.59 15.05
C VAL A 275 -1.75 -6.11 14.38
N LEU A 276 -2.43 -7.00 13.63
CA LEU A 276 -3.64 -6.65 12.89
C LEU A 276 -4.77 -6.21 13.83
N THR A 277 -4.94 -6.88 14.98
CA THR A 277 -5.93 -6.48 15.97
C THR A 277 -5.63 -5.10 16.56
N ALA A 278 -4.36 -4.81 16.88
CA ALA A 278 -3.95 -3.51 17.40
C ALA A 278 -4.19 -2.39 16.38
N VAL A 279 -3.82 -2.60 15.11
CA VAL A 279 -4.04 -1.64 14.02
C VAL A 279 -5.54 -1.43 13.79
N PHE A 280 -6.30 -2.52 13.61
CA PHE A 280 -7.72 -2.47 13.34
C PHE A 280 -8.51 -1.79 14.46
N ALA A 281 -8.25 -2.15 15.72
CA ALA A 281 -8.88 -1.51 16.88
C ALA A 281 -8.58 -0.02 16.95
N ASN A 282 -7.33 0.39 16.70
CA ASN A 282 -6.95 1.81 16.68
C ASN A 282 -7.69 2.59 15.59
N GLU A 283 -7.75 2.07 14.36
CA GLU A 283 -8.43 2.71 13.23
C GLU A 283 -9.95 2.74 13.41
N LEU A 284 -10.55 1.65 13.89
CA LEU A 284 -11.99 1.60 14.18
C LEU A 284 -12.39 2.65 15.23
N PHE A 285 -11.59 2.81 16.28
CA PHE A 285 -11.83 3.81 17.32
C PHE A 285 -11.65 5.24 16.78
N ALA A 286 -10.69 5.46 15.87
CA ALA A 286 -10.50 6.74 15.20
C ALA A 286 -11.73 7.10 14.35
N ALA A 287 -12.24 6.15 13.58
CA ALA A 287 -13.43 6.30 12.76
C ALA A 287 -14.69 6.61 13.60
N TYR A 288 -14.87 5.88 14.71
CA TYR A 288 -16.00 6.10 15.61
C TYR A 288 -16.02 7.51 16.21
N ARG A 289 -14.88 8.01 16.69
CA ARG A 289 -14.76 9.39 17.22
C ARG A 289 -14.99 10.46 16.15
N ALA A 290 -14.51 10.25 14.95
CA ALA A 290 -14.73 11.18 13.85
C ALA A 290 -16.22 11.32 13.50
N ARG A 291 -16.99 10.22 13.57
CA ARG A 291 -18.45 10.24 13.40
C ARG A 291 -19.16 11.01 14.52
N GLY A 292 -18.77 10.76 15.77
CA GLY A 292 -19.35 11.45 16.94
C GLY A 292 -19.10 12.96 16.97
N ALA A 293 -17.93 13.40 16.51
CA ALA A 293 -17.61 14.83 16.41
C ALA A 293 -18.46 15.54 15.34
N THR A 294 -18.71 14.89 14.19
CA THR A 294 -19.55 15.45 13.12
C THR A 294 -21.03 15.53 13.52
N ALA A 295 -21.52 14.57 14.30
CA ALA A 295 -22.90 14.60 14.80
C ALA A 295 -23.14 15.74 15.81
N ARG A 296 -22.13 16.08 16.62
CA ARG A 296 -22.22 17.20 17.60
C ARG A 296 -22.13 18.60 16.97
N VAL A 297 -21.56 18.72 15.78
CA VAL A 297 -21.50 20.01 15.04
C VAL A 297 -22.78 20.21 14.23
N ALA A 298 -23.53 19.15 13.95
CA ALA A 298 -24.78 19.19 13.18
C ALA A 298 -26.05 19.31 14.08
N ALA A 299 -25.90 19.15 15.41
CA ALA A 299 -26.94 19.37 16.42
C ALA A 299 -26.75 20.72 17.11
#